data_41f127cc52acc09bf267ed30c0c68d90
#
_entry.id   41f127cc52acc09bf267ed30c0c68d90
#
_cell.length_a   1.000
_cell.length_b   1.000
_cell.length_c   1.000
_cell.angle_alpha   90.00
_cell.angle_beta   90.00
_cell.angle_gamma   90.00
#
_symmetry.space_group_name_H-M   'P 1'
#
loop_
_entity.id
_entity.type
_entity.pdbx_description
1 polymer ?
#
loop_
_entity_poly.entity_id
_entity_poly.type
_entity_poly.pdbx_seq_one_letter_code
_entity_poly.pdbx_strand_id
1 'polypeptide(L)'
;SYYGRPIVKAPPWDSKIASYLFLGGLAGGSALLSLGGYLTDRPALRRNGRLGALGAASLGTVALVADLGRPERFLHMMRTVKPTSPMSLGSWLLAGFATNAGVAAAIEVDRMTDERLPLGPLRPVLHALELPTSVASGVLGAPLAAYTAVLLGDTAVPTWHEMHAHLPFVFVSSASLAS
;
A
#
# COMPACT_ATOMS: atom_id res chain seq x y z
N SER A 1 -36.91 1.47 25.33
CA SER A 1 -35.75 1.65 26.19
C SER A 1 -34.46 1.51 25.34
N TYR A 2 -33.60 2.50 25.33
CA TYR A 2 -32.30 2.47 24.64
C TYR A 2 -31.18 1.86 25.51
N TYR A 3 -31.50 1.46 26.72
CA TYR A 3 -30.55 0.85 27.65
C TYR A 3 -30.07 -0.51 27.11
N GLY A 4 -28.76 -0.69 27.06
CA GLY A 4 -28.12 -1.91 26.58
C GLY A 4 -28.00 -2.03 25.05
N ARG A 5 -28.38 -1.01 24.29
CA ARG A 5 -28.09 -0.95 22.83
C ARG A 5 -26.89 -0.06 22.57
N PRO A 6 -25.93 -0.49 21.73
CA PRO A 6 -24.82 0.37 21.35
C PRO A 6 -25.37 1.60 20.61
N ILE A 7 -24.99 2.80 21.06
CA ILE A 7 -25.40 4.08 20.47
C ILE A 7 -24.76 4.26 19.09
N VAL A 8 -23.58 3.68 18.90
CA VAL A 8 -22.81 3.73 17.65
C VAL A 8 -22.73 2.33 17.09
N LYS A 9 -23.03 2.20 15.78
CA LYS A 9 -22.85 0.93 15.08
C LYS A 9 -21.35 0.61 15.05
N ALA A 10 -20.96 -0.57 15.53
CA ALA A 10 -19.60 -1.03 15.41
C ALA A 10 -19.16 -1.02 13.94
N PRO A 11 -17.96 -0.54 13.62
CA PRO A 11 -17.45 -0.60 12.25
C PRO A 11 -17.45 -2.07 11.80
N PRO A 12 -17.91 -2.36 10.57
CA PRO A 12 -17.98 -3.72 10.04
C PRO A 12 -16.60 -4.22 9.60
N TRP A 13 -15.56 -3.98 10.42
CA TRP A 13 -14.20 -4.35 10.13
C TRP A 13 -13.92 -5.73 10.70
N ASP A 14 -13.58 -6.65 9.84
CA ASP A 14 -13.11 -7.98 10.20
C ASP A 14 -11.58 -8.10 10.08
N SER A 15 -11.08 -9.31 10.25
CA SER A 15 -9.64 -9.62 10.14
C SER A 15 -9.05 -9.28 8.77
N LYS A 16 -9.86 -9.20 7.71
CA LYS A 16 -9.39 -8.87 6.35
C LYS A 16 -8.94 -7.42 6.26
N ILE A 17 -9.69 -6.50 6.88
CA ILE A 17 -9.31 -5.08 6.93
C ILE A 17 -8.03 -4.90 7.75
N ALA A 18 -7.93 -5.56 8.93
CA ALA A 18 -6.71 -5.52 9.73
C ALA A 18 -5.50 -6.07 8.95
N SER A 19 -5.67 -7.18 8.25
CA SER A 19 -4.62 -7.76 7.40
C SER A 19 -4.24 -6.84 6.26
N TYR A 20 -5.20 -6.21 5.59
CA TYR A 20 -4.96 -5.24 4.53
C TYR A 20 -4.15 -4.04 5.02
N LEU A 21 -4.50 -3.48 6.17
CA LEU A 21 -3.79 -2.35 6.76
C LEU A 21 -2.34 -2.70 7.12
N PHE A 22 -2.14 -3.86 7.76
CA PHE A 22 -0.79 -4.36 8.08
C PHE A 22 0.04 -4.59 6.81
N LEU A 23 -0.52 -5.26 5.81
CA LEU A 23 0.18 -5.54 4.55
C LEU A 23 0.47 -4.26 3.76
N GLY A 24 -0.40 -3.25 3.83
CA GLY A 24 -0.16 -1.94 3.24
C GLY A 24 1.04 -1.24 3.88
N GLY A 25 1.12 -1.28 5.21
CA GLY A 25 2.26 -0.76 5.96
C GLY A 25 3.57 -1.50 5.62
N LEU A 26 3.52 -2.83 5.64
CA LEU A 26 4.67 -3.66 5.28
C LEU A 26 5.14 -3.40 3.84
N ALA A 27 4.21 -3.24 2.89
CA ALA A 27 4.54 -2.92 1.50
C ALA A 27 5.21 -1.55 1.39
N GLY A 28 4.66 -0.52 2.03
CA GLY A 28 5.21 0.83 2.05
C GLY A 28 6.60 0.89 2.70
N GLY A 29 6.76 0.29 3.86
CA GLY A 29 8.05 0.19 4.58
C GLY A 29 9.10 -0.55 3.74
N SER A 30 8.74 -1.67 3.14
CA SER A 30 9.62 -2.44 2.24
C SER A 30 10.06 -1.62 1.02
N ALA A 31 9.17 -0.81 0.43
CA ALA A 31 9.51 0.05 -0.70
C ALA A 31 10.48 1.17 -0.30
N LEU A 32 10.31 1.77 0.88
CA LEU A 32 11.24 2.77 1.42
C LEU A 32 12.62 2.16 1.68
N LEU A 33 12.69 0.98 2.28
CA LEU A 33 13.94 0.25 2.49
C LEU A 33 14.60 -0.13 1.15
N SER A 34 13.82 -0.51 0.16
CA SER A 34 14.30 -0.79 -1.19
C SER A 34 14.93 0.44 -1.85
N LEU A 35 14.26 1.59 -1.75
CA LEU A 35 14.79 2.86 -2.25
C LEU A 35 16.08 3.23 -1.52
N GLY A 36 16.11 3.11 -0.19
CA GLY A 36 17.32 3.30 0.60
C GLY A 36 18.45 2.36 0.16
N GLY A 37 18.15 1.09 -0.07
CA GLY A 37 19.09 0.10 -0.58
C GLY A 37 19.62 0.42 -1.99
N TYR A 38 18.77 0.99 -2.83
CA TYR A 38 19.18 1.49 -4.15
C TYR A 38 20.14 2.68 -4.06
N LEU A 39 19.78 3.68 -3.25
CA LEU A 39 20.56 4.91 -3.09
C LEU A 39 21.90 4.70 -2.35
N THR A 40 22.00 3.68 -1.51
CA THR A 40 23.20 3.36 -0.73
C THR A 40 24.00 2.18 -1.28
N ASP A 41 23.65 1.72 -2.49
CA ASP A 41 24.29 0.58 -3.18
C ASP A 41 24.34 -0.70 -2.33
N ARG A 42 23.21 -1.02 -1.69
CA ARG A 42 23.03 -2.24 -0.90
C ARG A 42 22.12 -3.23 -1.64
N PRO A 43 22.67 -4.12 -2.49
CA PRO A 43 21.86 -4.96 -3.38
C PRO A 43 20.93 -5.93 -2.64
N ALA A 44 21.35 -6.47 -1.50
CA ALA A 44 20.51 -7.35 -0.70
C ALA A 44 19.28 -6.62 -0.13
N LEU A 45 19.48 -5.39 0.39
CA LEU A 45 18.38 -4.58 0.94
C LEU A 45 17.41 -4.16 -0.17
N ARG A 46 17.94 -3.69 -1.30
CA ARG A 46 17.16 -3.34 -2.49
C ARG A 46 16.30 -4.51 -2.95
N ARG A 47 16.91 -5.68 -3.16
CA ARG A 47 16.23 -6.89 -3.63
C ARG A 47 15.12 -7.34 -2.69
N ASN A 48 15.45 -7.52 -1.41
CA ASN A 48 14.48 -8.01 -0.42
C ASN A 48 13.35 -7.00 -0.23
N GLY A 49 13.64 -5.70 -0.25
CA GLY A 49 12.65 -4.65 -0.19
C GLY A 49 11.70 -4.64 -1.40
N ARG A 50 12.20 -4.83 -2.62
CA ARG A 50 11.35 -4.91 -3.84
C ARG A 50 10.41 -6.11 -3.81
N LEU A 51 10.95 -7.28 -3.49
CA LEU A 51 10.15 -8.50 -3.41
C LEU A 51 9.16 -8.45 -2.25
N GLY A 52 9.56 -7.92 -1.11
CA GLY A 52 8.68 -7.69 0.04
C GLY A 52 7.55 -6.71 -0.25
N ALA A 53 7.86 -5.58 -0.90
CA ALA A 53 6.87 -4.59 -1.30
C ALA A 53 5.82 -5.17 -2.25
N LEU A 54 6.26 -5.88 -3.30
CA LEU A 54 5.34 -6.51 -4.25
C LEU A 54 4.52 -7.63 -3.57
N GLY A 55 5.16 -8.49 -2.79
CA GLY A 55 4.48 -9.58 -2.10
C GLY A 55 3.42 -9.08 -1.13
N ALA A 56 3.76 -8.11 -0.28
CA ALA A 56 2.82 -7.52 0.66
C ALA A 56 1.69 -6.76 -0.04
N ALA A 57 1.98 -5.99 -1.09
CA ALA A 57 0.96 -5.28 -1.87
C ALA A 57 0.00 -6.25 -2.57
N SER A 58 0.51 -7.34 -3.11
CA SER A 58 -0.32 -8.37 -3.77
C SER A 58 -1.25 -9.04 -2.78
N LEU A 59 -0.73 -9.48 -1.63
CA LEU A 59 -1.55 -10.09 -0.57
C LEU A 59 -2.56 -9.08 0.01
N GLY A 60 -2.16 -7.82 0.20
CA GLY A 60 -3.05 -6.75 0.65
C GLY A 60 -4.18 -6.49 -0.34
N THR A 61 -3.87 -6.48 -1.65
CA THR A 61 -4.89 -6.34 -2.70
C THR A 61 -5.87 -7.51 -2.69
N VAL A 62 -5.39 -8.73 -2.52
CA VAL A 62 -6.26 -9.92 -2.41
C VAL A 62 -7.17 -9.80 -1.18
N ALA A 63 -6.63 -9.40 -0.03
CA ALA A 63 -7.41 -9.19 1.19
C ALA A 63 -8.51 -8.13 0.99
N LEU A 64 -8.16 -7.01 0.35
CA LEU A 64 -9.10 -5.93 0.03
C LEU A 64 -10.21 -6.41 -0.91
N VAL A 65 -9.86 -7.10 -2.00
CA VAL A 65 -10.84 -7.63 -2.96
C VAL A 65 -11.75 -8.66 -2.32
N ALA A 66 -11.20 -9.51 -1.43
CA ALA A 66 -11.98 -10.50 -0.68
C ALA A 66 -12.96 -9.85 0.30
N ASP A 67 -12.61 -8.68 0.87
CA ASP A 67 -13.49 -7.92 1.75
C ASP A 67 -14.65 -7.27 1.01
N LEU A 68 -14.45 -6.84 -0.24
CA LEU A 68 -15.50 -6.25 -1.07
C LEU A 68 -16.63 -7.23 -1.40
N GLY A 69 -16.45 -8.53 -1.21
CA GLY A 69 -17.42 -9.61 -1.49
C GLY A 69 -17.73 -9.81 -2.98
N ARG A 70 -17.49 -8.80 -3.82
CA ARG A 70 -17.65 -8.85 -5.28
C ARG A 70 -16.44 -8.17 -5.94
N PRO A 71 -15.55 -8.92 -6.62
CA PRO A 71 -14.35 -8.36 -7.24
C PRO A 71 -14.63 -7.29 -8.30
N GLU A 72 -15.80 -7.35 -8.96
CA GLU A 72 -16.25 -6.34 -9.91
C GLU A 72 -16.33 -4.92 -9.31
N ARG A 73 -16.62 -4.81 -8.01
CA ARG A 73 -16.67 -3.52 -7.32
C ARG A 73 -15.32 -2.82 -7.30
N PHE A 74 -14.23 -3.59 -7.23
CA PHE A 74 -12.88 -3.03 -7.31
C PHE A 74 -12.66 -2.33 -8.65
N LEU A 75 -13.06 -2.97 -9.77
CA LEU A 75 -12.94 -2.37 -11.10
C LEU A 75 -13.81 -1.11 -11.24
N HIS A 76 -15.01 -1.11 -10.66
CA HIS A 76 -15.86 0.08 -10.65
C HIS A 76 -15.24 1.24 -9.85
N MET A 77 -14.59 0.96 -8.73
CA MET A 77 -13.86 1.96 -7.95
C MET A 77 -12.71 2.59 -8.74
N MET A 78 -12.04 1.81 -9.59
CA MET A 78 -10.95 2.30 -10.44
C MET A 78 -11.42 3.17 -11.62
N ARG A 79 -12.71 3.17 -11.95
CA ARG A 79 -13.27 3.99 -13.05
C ARG A 79 -13.56 5.43 -12.66
N THR A 80 -13.64 5.72 -11.36
CA THR A 80 -14.05 7.05 -10.87
C THR A 80 -13.07 7.53 -9.81
N VAL A 81 -12.41 8.65 -10.10
CA VAL A 81 -11.56 9.34 -9.12
C VAL A 81 -12.42 10.33 -8.35
N LYS A 82 -12.60 10.10 -7.05
CA LYS A 82 -13.26 11.04 -6.14
C LYS A 82 -12.25 11.49 -5.08
N PRO A 83 -11.65 12.69 -5.22
CA PRO A 83 -10.67 13.20 -4.25
C PRO A 83 -11.22 13.38 -2.83
N THR A 84 -12.54 13.54 -2.72
CA THR A 84 -13.25 13.69 -1.44
C THR A 84 -13.59 12.37 -0.76
N SER A 85 -13.31 11.23 -1.41
CA SER A 85 -13.58 9.91 -0.84
C SER A 85 -12.27 9.24 -0.43
N PRO A 86 -12.04 8.99 0.88
CA PRO A 86 -10.85 8.27 1.35
C PRO A 86 -10.68 6.92 0.66
N MET A 87 -11.76 6.16 0.49
CA MET A 87 -11.72 4.86 -0.18
C MET A 87 -11.25 4.96 -1.63
N SER A 88 -11.72 5.95 -2.39
CA SER A 88 -11.27 6.18 -3.77
C SER A 88 -9.78 6.56 -3.81
N LEU A 89 -9.35 7.48 -2.94
CA LEU A 89 -7.94 7.87 -2.84
C LEU A 89 -7.05 6.67 -2.49
N GLY A 90 -7.47 5.83 -1.53
CA GLY A 90 -6.74 4.63 -1.15
C GLY A 90 -6.59 3.62 -2.28
N SER A 91 -7.65 3.40 -3.06
CA SER A 91 -7.61 2.48 -4.20
C SER A 91 -6.63 2.95 -5.28
N TRP A 92 -6.64 4.25 -5.60
CA TRP A 92 -5.71 4.83 -6.57
C TRP A 92 -4.28 4.87 -6.07
N LEU A 93 -4.08 5.18 -4.78
CA LEU A 93 -2.78 5.12 -4.14
C LEU A 93 -2.20 3.70 -4.19
N LEU A 94 -3.01 2.70 -3.84
CA LEU A 94 -2.60 1.30 -3.91
C LEU A 94 -2.28 0.87 -5.34
N ALA A 95 -3.10 1.24 -6.33
CA ALA A 95 -2.85 0.90 -7.72
C ALA A 95 -1.57 1.54 -8.26
N GLY A 96 -1.36 2.83 -7.98
CA GLY A 96 -0.13 3.53 -8.34
C GLY A 96 1.10 2.92 -7.67
N PHE A 97 1.02 2.63 -6.37
CA PHE A 97 2.07 1.95 -5.64
C PHE A 97 2.37 0.56 -6.23
N ALA A 98 1.35 -0.29 -6.39
CA ALA A 98 1.52 -1.66 -6.87
C ALA A 98 2.11 -1.72 -8.29
N THR A 99 1.73 -0.80 -9.16
CA THR A 99 2.30 -0.70 -10.51
C THR A 99 3.79 -0.40 -10.46
N ASN A 100 4.20 0.61 -9.69
CA ASN A 100 5.62 0.98 -9.57
C ASN A 100 6.43 -0.10 -8.86
N ALA A 101 5.92 -0.68 -7.77
CA ALA A 101 6.56 -1.79 -7.06
C ALA A 101 6.68 -3.03 -7.96
N GLY A 102 5.68 -3.30 -8.80
CA GLY A 102 5.69 -4.39 -9.77
C GLY A 102 6.80 -4.22 -10.81
N VAL A 103 6.95 -3.04 -11.38
CA VAL A 103 8.04 -2.74 -12.34
C VAL A 103 9.40 -2.86 -11.65
N ALA A 104 9.57 -2.28 -10.45
CA ALA A 104 10.82 -2.38 -9.70
C ALA A 104 11.18 -3.83 -9.36
N ALA A 105 10.19 -4.66 -8.99
CA ALA A 105 10.39 -6.08 -8.73
C ALA A 105 10.71 -6.86 -10.01
N ALA A 106 10.07 -6.55 -11.13
CA ALA A 106 10.37 -7.18 -12.42
C ALA A 106 11.83 -6.94 -12.85
N ILE A 107 12.35 -5.73 -12.64
CA ILE A 107 13.76 -5.40 -12.88
C ILE A 107 14.67 -6.26 -11.99
N GLU A 108 14.29 -6.43 -10.72
CA GLU A 108 15.10 -7.24 -9.80
C GLU A 108 15.08 -8.72 -10.16
N VAL A 109 13.92 -9.25 -10.60
CA VAL A 109 13.81 -10.64 -11.09
C VAL A 109 14.64 -10.85 -12.34
N ASP A 110 14.65 -9.90 -13.29
CA ASP A 110 15.51 -9.98 -14.49
C ASP A 110 17.00 -10.07 -14.10
N ARG A 111 17.44 -9.26 -13.13
CA ARG A 111 18.80 -9.35 -12.57
C ARG A 111 19.09 -10.68 -11.87
N MET A 112 18.15 -11.18 -11.09
CA MET A 112 18.32 -12.46 -10.37
C MET A 112 18.38 -13.66 -11.30
N THR A 113 17.82 -13.55 -12.49
CA THR A 113 17.84 -14.59 -13.52
C THR A 113 18.99 -14.42 -14.52
N ASP A 114 19.99 -13.59 -14.20
CA ASP A 114 21.12 -13.28 -15.10
C ASP A 114 20.66 -12.87 -16.50
N GLU A 115 19.61 -12.06 -16.56
CA GLU A 115 19.03 -11.55 -17.81
C GLU A 115 18.50 -12.64 -18.78
N ARG A 116 18.17 -13.82 -18.27
CA ARG A 116 17.65 -14.94 -19.09
C ARG A 116 16.20 -14.79 -19.49
N LEU A 117 15.49 -13.82 -18.93
CA LEU A 117 14.10 -13.58 -19.31
C LEU A 117 14.01 -13.10 -20.78
N PRO A 118 13.02 -13.59 -21.55
CA PRO A 118 12.90 -13.23 -22.98
C PRO A 118 12.28 -11.83 -23.16
N LEU A 119 12.90 -10.81 -22.57
CA LEU A 119 12.41 -9.42 -22.60
C LEU A 119 12.78 -8.69 -23.90
N GLY A 120 13.77 -9.19 -24.63
CA GLY A 120 14.18 -8.61 -25.91
C GLY A 120 14.39 -7.09 -25.85
N PRO A 121 13.74 -6.30 -26.76
CA PRO A 121 13.91 -4.85 -26.82
C PRO A 121 13.25 -4.10 -25.65
N LEU A 122 12.45 -4.77 -24.83
CA LEU A 122 11.81 -4.16 -23.63
C LEU A 122 12.79 -4.03 -22.46
N ARG A 123 13.88 -4.81 -22.42
CA ARG A 123 14.85 -4.79 -21.32
C ARG A 123 15.46 -3.41 -21.08
N PRO A 124 16.01 -2.70 -22.07
CA PRO A 124 16.59 -1.38 -21.84
C PRO A 124 15.54 -0.36 -21.34
N VAL A 125 14.30 -0.46 -21.82
CA VAL A 125 13.20 0.38 -21.33
C VAL A 125 12.88 0.06 -19.87
N LEU A 126 12.80 -1.23 -19.53
CA LEU A 126 12.54 -1.68 -18.17
C LEU A 126 13.62 -1.16 -17.20
N HIS A 127 14.89 -1.33 -17.55
CA HIS A 127 16.00 -0.84 -16.71
C HIS A 127 16.08 0.69 -16.63
N ALA A 128 15.71 1.41 -17.68
CA ALA A 128 15.60 2.87 -17.64
C ALA A 128 14.51 3.38 -16.66
N LEU A 129 13.50 2.56 -16.42
CA LEU A 129 12.43 2.86 -15.46
C LEU A 129 12.80 2.57 -14.00
N GLU A 130 13.99 2.03 -13.72
CA GLU A 130 14.38 1.61 -12.36
C GLU A 130 14.35 2.75 -11.35
N LEU A 131 15.03 3.85 -11.64
CA LEU A 131 15.07 5.00 -10.72
C LEU A 131 13.67 5.61 -10.54
N PRO A 132 12.93 5.98 -11.59
CA PRO A 132 11.62 6.59 -11.42
C PRO A 132 10.63 5.68 -10.68
N THR A 133 10.62 4.38 -10.96
CA THR A 133 9.70 3.45 -10.25
C THR A 133 10.12 3.19 -8.82
N SER A 134 11.42 3.14 -8.52
CA SER A 134 11.92 3.02 -7.15
C SER A 134 11.57 4.25 -6.32
N VAL A 135 11.75 5.45 -6.87
CA VAL A 135 11.36 6.70 -6.20
C VAL A 135 9.84 6.78 -6.05
N ALA A 136 9.09 6.50 -7.11
CA ALA A 136 7.63 6.55 -7.06
C ALA A 136 7.04 5.56 -6.05
N SER A 137 7.54 4.31 -6.00
CA SER A 137 7.09 3.33 -5.00
C SER A 137 7.46 3.76 -3.57
N GLY A 138 8.63 4.33 -3.34
CA GLY A 138 9.03 4.88 -2.03
C GLY A 138 8.13 6.03 -1.60
N VAL A 139 7.90 7.01 -2.48
CA VAL A 139 7.04 8.17 -2.20
C VAL A 139 5.59 7.77 -1.96
N LEU A 140 5.03 6.86 -2.77
CA LEU A 140 3.67 6.37 -2.60
C LEU A 140 3.55 5.39 -1.42
N GLY A 141 4.64 4.72 -1.05
CA GLY A 141 4.70 3.82 0.09
C GLY A 141 4.49 4.52 1.43
N ALA A 142 5.00 5.73 1.60
CA ALA A 142 4.85 6.49 2.85
C ALA A 142 3.36 6.78 3.19
N PRO A 143 2.55 7.40 2.31
CA PRO A 143 1.13 7.58 2.59
C PRO A 143 0.36 6.25 2.65
N LEU A 144 0.78 5.21 1.92
CA LEU A 144 0.18 3.89 2.01
C LEU A 144 0.36 3.28 3.40
N ALA A 145 1.56 3.36 3.98
CA ALA A 145 1.84 2.90 5.34
C ALA A 145 1.04 3.68 6.39
N ALA A 146 0.83 4.98 6.17
CA ALA A 146 0.09 5.84 7.08
C ALA A 146 -1.44 5.82 6.85
N TYR A 147 -1.94 5.08 5.86
CA TYR A 147 -3.35 5.11 5.46
C TYR A 147 -4.31 4.62 6.55
N THR A 148 -3.84 3.81 7.49
CA THR A 148 -4.59 3.41 8.69
C THR A 148 -5.13 4.62 9.46
N ALA A 149 -4.34 5.70 9.58
CA ALA A 149 -4.75 6.92 10.27
C ALA A 149 -5.93 7.59 9.55
N VAL A 150 -5.94 7.62 8.22
CA VAL A 150 -7.03 8.17 7.41
C VAL A 150 -8.32 7.39 7.64
N LEU A 151 -8.25 6.07 7.63
CA LEU A 151 -9.42 5.21 7.84
C LEU A 151 -9.97 5.33 9.25
N LEU A 152 -9.12 5.39 10.27
CA LEU A 152 -9.56 5.59 11.66
C LEU A 152 -10.21 6.95 11.86
N GLY A 153 -9.63 8.01 11.29
CA GLY A 153 -10.19 9.37 11.37
C GLY A 153 -11.54 9.53 10.66
N ASP A 154 -11.84 8.70 9.67
CA ASP A 154 -13.09 8.75 8.89
C ASP A 154 -14.22 7.90 9.50
N THR A 155 -14.01 7.31 10.68
CA THR A 155 -15.05 6.52 11.36
C THR A 155 -15.98 7.38 12.20
N ALA A 156 -17.21 6.87 12.42
CA ALA A 156 -18.18 7.49 13.31
C ALA A 156 -17.95 7.14 14.81
N VAL A 157 -16.90 6.39 15.13
CA VAL A 157 -16.54 6.07 16.52
C VAL A 157 -15.92 7.33 17.16
N PRO A 158 -16.52 7.92 18.24
CA PRO A 158 -16.11 9.21 18.76
C PRO A 158 -14.63 9.30 19.08
N THR A 159 -14.09 8.31 19.79
CA THR A 159 -12.68 8.26 20.19
C THR A 159 -11.73 8.26 18.98
N TRP A 160 -12.10 7.61 17.90
CA TRP A 160 -11.29 7.56 16.66
C TRP A 160 -11.48 8.82 15.83
N HIS A 161 -12.70 9.35 15.79
CA HIS A 161 -13.00 10.59 15.07
C HIS A 161 -12.29 11.81 15.68
N GLU A 162 -12.18 11.87 17.00
CA GLU A 162 -11.45 12.93 17.71
C GLU A 162 -9.96 12.95 17.38
N MET A 163 -9.38 11.86 16.85
CA MET A 163 -8.00 11.82 16.35
C MET A 163 -7.75 12.80 15.20
N HIS A 164 -8.78 13.34 14.58
CA HIS A 164 -8.66 14.39 13.55
C HIS A 164 -7.82 15.58 14.01
N ALA A 165 -7.91 15.96 15.27
CA ALA A 165 -7.13 17.03 15.86
C ALA A 165 -5.62 16.70 15.97
N HIS A 166 -5.26 15.42 15.92
CA HIS A 166 -3.91 14.91 16.13
C HIS A 166 -3.41 14.05 14.96
N LEU A 167 -3.95 14.26 13.76
CA LEU A 167 -3.61 13.48 12.55
C LEU A 167 -2.11 13.28 12.34
N PRO A 168 -1.23 14.28 12.45
CA PRO A 168 0.21 14.07 12.24
C PRO A 168 0.79 13.01 13.18
N PHE A 169 0.37 12.99 14.45
CA PHE A 169 0.81 12.00 15.43
C PHE A 169 0.28 10.60 15.10
N VAL A 170 -1.00 10.51 14.71
CA VAL A 170 -1.61 9.24 14.29
C VAL A 170 -0.96 8.68 13.03
N PHE A 171 -0.59 9.54 12.07
CA PHE A 171 0.17 9.15 10.89
C PHE A 171 1.52 8.54 11.25
N VAL A 172 2.29 9.21 12.09
CA VAL A 172 3.61 8.72 12.53
C VAL A 172 3.48 7.40 13.30
N SER A 173 2.54 7.30 14.23
CA SER A 173 2.36 6.07 15.02
C SER A 173 1.87 4.91 14.17
N SER A 174 0.95 5.13 13.22
CA SER A 174 0.48 4.07 12.34
C SER A 174 1.58 3.58 11.37
N ALA A 175 2.41 4.48 10.87
CA ALA A 175 3.55 4.13 10.03
C ALA A 175 4.61 3.33 10.81
N SER A 176 4.88 3.71 12.08
CA SER A 176 5.85 3.01 12.93
C SER A 176 5.38 1.61 13.36
N LEU A 177 4.08 1.38 13.46
CA LEU A 177 3.52 0.06 13.75
C LEU A 177 3.53 -0.88 12.55
N ALA A 178 3.63 -0.32 11.36
CA ALA A 178 3.63 -1.05 10.10
C ALA A 178 5.04 -1.34 9.56
N SER A 179 6.08 -0.75 10.16
CA SER A 179 7.49 -0.93 9.80
C SER A 179 8.17 -1.94 10.71
#